data_81d967041c1329a081b46d62db04074d
#
_entry.id   81d967041c1329a081b46d62db04074d
#
_cell.length_a   1.000
_cell.length_b   1.000
_cell.length_c   1.000
_cell.angle_alpha   90.00
_cell.angle_beta   90.00
_cell.angle_gamma   90.00
#
_symmetry.space_group_name_H-M   'P 1'
#
loop_
_entity.id
_entity.type
_entity.pdbx_description
1 polymer ?
#
loop_
_entity_poly.entity_id
_entity_poly.type
_entity_poly.pdbx_seq_one_letter_code
_entity_poly.pdbx_strand_id
1 'polypeptide(L)'
;MFSYIKTLVLVLSLGCVFGCSTQSHIQNEKPTLVLPKSPEVKMRPVQWEIKNSMICLSPEQYSNLSLNTDDIKNFIIIQNKIIEIYKEYYINNKNSKQFLKEDVK
;
A
#
# COMPACT_ATOMS: atom_id res chain seq x y z
N MET A 1 60.11 -30.27 21.32
CA MET A 1 58.96 -30.85 20.61
C MET A 1 57.63 -30.60 21.31
N PHE A 2 57.50 -30.84 22.59
CA PHE A 2 56.24 -30.62 23.30
C PHE A 2 55.80 -29.15 23.40
N SER A 3 56.72 -28.18 23.36
CA SER A 3 56.42 -26.76 23.42
C SER A 3 55.72 -26.25 22.15
N TYR A 4 56.09 -26.75 21.00
CA TYR A 4 55.49 -26.36 19.70
C TYR A 4 54.08 -26.95 19.49
N ILE A 5 53.81 -28.11 20.07
CA ILE A 5 52.48 -28.74 19.99
C ILE A 5 51.49 -27.95 20.83
N LYS A 6 51.89 -27.42 22.01
CA LYS A 6 51.03 -26.57 22.87
C LYS A 6 50.71 -25.25 22.20
N THR A 7 51.65 -24.61 21.52
CA THR A 7 51.43 -23.38 20.79
C THR A 7 50.56 -23.60 19.56
N LEU A 8 50.74 -24.72 18.86
CA LEU A 8 49.90 -25.04 17.69
C LEU A 8 48.43 -25.32 18.05
N VAL A 9 48.20 -26.01 19.17
CA VAL A 9 46.83 -26.27 19.67
C VAL A 9 46.18 -24.96 20.13
N LEU A 10 46.92 -24.03 20.72
CA LEU A 10 46.41 -22.75 21.19
C LEU A 10 46.02 -21.83 20.02
N VAL A 11 46.75 -21.84 18.93
CA VAL A 11 46.43 -21.08 17.71
C VAL A 11 45.24 -21.66 16.97
N LEU A 12 45.07 -23.00 16.94
CA LEU A 12 43.89 -23.62 16.33
C LEU A 12 42.62 -23.37 17.13
N SER A 13 42.69 -23.22 18.45
CA SER A 13 41.52 -22.96 19.30
C SER A 13 41.01 -21.50 19.18
N LEU A 14 41.86 -20.52 18.84
CA LEU A 14 41.47 -19.14 18.62
C LEU A 14 40.78 -18.89 17.28
N GLY A 15 40.96 -19.78 16.28
CA GLY A 15 40.35 -19.64 14.96
C GLY A 15 38.87 -19.97 14.86
N CYS A 16 38.28 -20.58 15.88
CA CYS A 16 36.88 -21.04 15.84
C CYS A 16 35.84 -20.03 16.38
N VAL A 17 36.30 -18.85 16.83
CA VAL A 17 35.38 -17.85 17.48
C VAL A 17 34.80 -16.83 16.48
N PHE A 18 35.30 -16.79 15.25
CA PHE A 18 34.75 -15.97 14.16
C PHE A 18 33.80 -16.75 13.26
N GLY A 19 32.94 -17.55 13.87
CA GLY A 19 31.74 -18.03 13.17
C GLY A 19 30.82 -16.83 12.98
N CYS A 20 30.96 -16.14 11.85
CA CYS A 20 29.93 -15.18 11.40
C CYS A 20 28.59 -15.90 11.25
N SER A 21 27.78 -15.86 12.27
CA SER A 21 26.34 -16.01 12.10
C SER A 21 25.84 -14.72 11.46
N THR A 22 25.95 -14.61 10.15
CA THR A 22 25.09 -13.73 9.37
C THR A 22 23.69 -14.33 9.45
N GLN A 23 23.03 -14.13 10.58
CA GLN A 23 21.58 -14.14 10.62
C GLN A 23 21.16 -12.98 9.72
N SER A 24 20.91 -13.28 8.45
CA SER A 24 20.06 -12.43 7.64
C SER A 24 18.72 -12.41 8.35
N HIS A 25 18.51 -11.40 9.19
CA HIS A 25 17.20 -10.97 9.59
C HIS A 25 16.49 -10.59 8.27
N ILE A 26 15.84 -11.57 7.66
CA ILE A 26 14.75 -11.29 6.75
C ILE A 26 13.72 -10.65 7.68
N GLN A 27 13.82 -9.33 7.81
CA GLN A 27 12.71 -8.55 8.31
C GLN A 27 11.60 -8.82 7.32
N ASN A 28 10.66 -9.68 7.70
CA ASN A 28 9.35 -9.76 7.09
C ASN A 28 8.69 -8.40 7.38
N GLU A 29 9.13 -7.37 6.67
CA GLU A 29 8.43 -6.10 6.64
C GLU A 29 7.05 -6.41 6.07
N LYS A 30 6.10 -6.42 6.98
CA LYS A 30 4.69 -6.56 6.61
C LYS A 30 4.40 -5.44 5.61
N PRO A 31 3.99 -5.76 4.39
CA PRO A 31 3.78 -4.75 3.36
C PRO A 31 2.84 -3.69 3.91
N THR A 32 3.34 -2.45 3.98
CA THR A 32 2.54 -1.33 4.46
C THR A 32 1.58 -0.93 3.37
N LEU A 33 0.27 -1.02 3.65
CA LEU A 33 -0.76 -0.58 2.74
C LEU A 33 -0.78 0.96 2.68
N VAL A 34 -0.37 1.52 1.56
CA VAL A 34 -0.45 2.96 1.30
C VAL A 34 -1.64 3.23 0.38
N LEU A 35 -2.65 3.89 0.91
CA LEU A 35 -3.84 4.26 0.16
C LEU A 35 -3.75 5.70 -0.35
N PRO A 36 -4.22 5.98 -1.58
CA PRO A 36 -4.42 7.34 -2.04
C PRO A 36 -5.41 8.07 -1.12
N LYS A 37 -5.15 9.36 -0.91
CA LYS A 37 -6.11 10.18 -0.18
C LYS A 37 -7.40 10.31 -0.97
N SER A 38 -8.54 10.08 -0.32
CA SER A 38 -9.85 10.34 -0.93
C SER A 38 -10.02 11.83 -1.20
N PRO A 39 -10.41 12.24 -2.42
CA PRO A 39 -10.68 13.64 -2.71
C PRO A 39 -11.92 14.12 -1.96
N GLU A 40 -11.90 15.39 -1.60
CA GLU A 40 -13.07 16.07 -1.03
C GLU A 40 -13.93 16.60 -2.17
N VAL A 41 -15.21 16.20 -2.21
CA VAL A 41 -16.17 16.72 -3.21
C VAL A 41 -16.86 17.95 -2.65
N LYS A 42 -16.54 19.12 -3.20
CA LYS A 42 -17.22 20.38 -2.86
C LYS A 42 -18.28 20.68 -3.90
N MET A 43 -19.55 20.52 -3.52
CA MET A 43 -20.67 20.81 -4.39
C MET A 43 -20.91 22.33 -4.50
N ARG A 44 -20.93 22.85 -5.72
CA ARG A 44 -21.31 24.23 -6.00
C ARG A 44 -22.82 24.34 -6.02
N PRO A 45 -23.40 25.45 -5.55
CA PRO A 45 -24.86 25.63 -5.58
C PRO A 45 -25.35 25.72 -7.04
N VAL A 46 -26.46 25.06 -7.35
CA VAL A 46 -27.14 25.10 -8.63
C VAL A 46 -28.55 25.55 -8.41
N GLN A 47 -28.95 26.68 -8.99
CA GLN A 47 -30.30 27.28 -8.88
C GLN A 47 -31.02 27.13 -10.21
N TRP A 48 -32.21 26.57 -10.18
CA TRP A 48 -33.09 26.40 -11.33
C TRP A 48 -34.02 27.59 -11.45
N GLU A 49 -34.24 28.05 -12.67
CA GLU A 49 -35.18 29.13 -12.98
C GLU A 49 -36.37 28.57 -13.76
N ILE A 50 -37.54 29.10 -13.48
CA ILE A 50 -38.75 28.79 -14.23
C ILE A 50 -39.06 29.96 -15.15
N LYS A 51 -39.01 29.70 -16.47
CA LYS A 51 -39.36 30.69 -17.50
C LYS A 51 -40.35 30.05 -18.48
N ASN A 52 -41.49 30.70 -18.67
CA ASN A 52 -42.52 30.21 -19.63
C ASN A 52 -42.91 28.75 -19.41
N SER A 53 -43.15 28.34 -18.17
CA SER A 53 -43.45 26.95 -17.78
C SER A 53 -42.36 25.93 -18.07
N MET A 54 -41.12 26.36 -18.36
CA MET A 54 -39.94 25.51 -18.54
C MET A 54 -38.96 25.73 -17.40
N ILE A 55 -38.31 24.65 -17.01
CA ILE A 55 -37.21 24.68 -16.04
C ILE A 55 -35.93 24.98 -16.80
N CYS A 56 -35.23 26.04 -16.47
CA CYS A 56 -34.06 26.53 -17.13
C CYS A 56 -32.87 26.69 -16.17
N LEU A 57 -31.66 26.63 -16.70
CA LEU A 57 -30.44 27.00 -16.02
C LEU A 57 -29.81 28.21 -16.71
N SER A 58 -29.33 29.18 -15.94
CA SER A 58 -28.42 30.19 -16.47
C SER A 58 -27.10 29.56 -16.90
N PRO A 59 -26.31 30.18 -17.80
CA PRO A 59 -25.01 29.65 -18.19
C PRO A 59 -24.06 29.39 -17.03
N GLU A 60 -24.08 30.23 -16.00
CA GLU A 60 -23.30 30.07 -14.78
C GLU A 60 -23.74 28.84 -13.99
N GLN A 61 -25.05 28.66 -13.80
CA GLN A 61 -25.60 27.50 -13.09
C GLN A 61 -25.36 26.19 -13.85
N TYR A 62 -25.41 26.22 -15.17
CA TYR A 62 -25.03 25.08 -16.01
C TYR A 62 -23.56 24.71 -15.83
N SER A 63 -22.66 25.72 -15.80
CA SER A 63 -21.24 25.51 -15.51
C SER A 63 -21.01 24.87 -14.15
N ASN A 64 -21.71 25.36 -13.10
CA ASN A 64 -21.63 24.79 -11.77
C ASN A 64 -22.08 23.32 -11.74
N LEU A 65 -23.18 23.00 -12.43
CA LEU A 65 -23.67 21.62 -12.57
C LEU A 65 -22.66 20.72 -13.27
N SER A 66 -22.07 21.20 -14.36
CA SER A 66 -21.05 20.46 -15.11
C SER A 66 -19.81 20.16 -14.23
N LEU A 67 -19.30 21.16 -13.52
CA LEU A 67 -18.15 21.00 -12.62
C LEU A 67 -18.47 20.05 -11.47
N ASN A 68 -19.66 20.12 -10.90
CA ASN A 68 -20.10 19.18 -9.86
C ASN A 68 -20.12 17.73 -10.39
N THR A 69 -20.58 17.54 -11.61
CA THR A 69 -20.61 16.23 -12.26
C THR A 69 -19.21 15.68 -12.47
N ASP A 70 -18.28 16.51 -12.91
CA ASP A 70 -16.88 16.12 -13.10
C ASP A 70 -16.19 15.79 -11.76
N ASP A 71 -16.43 16.56 -10.72
CA ASP A 71 -15.91 16.31 -9.37
C ASP A 71 -16.42 14.97 -8.82
N ILE A 72 -17.71 14.67 -8.98
CA ILE A 72 -18.30 13.37 -8.58
C ILE A 72 -17.68 12.23 -9.39
N LYS A 73 -17.53 12.39 -10.70
CA LYS A 73 -16.91 11.38 -11.56
C LYS A 73 -15.48 11.07 -11.13
N ASN A 74 -14.68 12.09 -10.87
CA ASN A 74 -13.30 11.94 -10.37
C ASN A 74 -13.27 11.24 -9.01
N PHE A 75 -14.19 11.59 -8.11
CA PHE A 75 -14.32 10.91 -6.82
C PHE A 75 -14.57 9.41 -7.00
N ILE A 76 -15.50 9.03 -7.85
CA ILE A 76 -15.82 7.62 -8.13
C ILE A 76 -14.60 6.88 -8.69
N ILE A 77 -13.85 7.49 -9.61
CA ILE A 77 -12.64 6.89 -10.19
C ILE A 77 -11.60 6.61 -9.11
N ILE A 78 -11.37 7.55 -8.20
CA ILE A 78 -10.39 7.39 -7.12
C ILE A 78 -10.87 6.36 -6.10
N GLN A 79 -12.16 6.34 -5.75
CA GLN A 79 -12.71 5.32 -4.86
C GLN A 79 -12.56 3.91 -5.45
N ASN A 80 -12.79 3.72 -6.73
CA ASN A 80 -12.55 2.44 -7.40
C ASN A 80 -11.08 2.01 -7.33
N LYS A 81 -10.14 2.95 -7.53
CA LYS A 81 -8.70 2.68 -7.35
C LYS A 81 -8.36 2.23 -5.92
N ILE A 82 -8.93 2.88 -4.92
CA ILE A 82 -8.73 2.49 -3.51
C ILE A 82 -9.24 1.06 -3.28
N ILE A 83 -10.39 0.71 -3.82
CA ILE A 83 -10.96 -0.63 -3.71
C ILE A 83 -10.07 -1.68 -4.38
N GLU A 84 -9.50 -1.38 -5.55
CA GLU A 84 -8.57 -2.27 -6.25
C GLU A 84 -7.30 -2.53 -5.42
N ILE A 85 -6.70 -1.48 -4.86
CA ILE A 85 -5.53 -1.59 -3.98
C ILE A 85 -5.83 -2.47 -2.75
N TYR A 86 -7.01 -2.32 -2.15
CA TYR A 86 -7.43 -3.18 -1.05
C TYR A 86 -7.57 -4.65 -1.46
N LYS A 87 -8.17 -4.90 -2.62
CA LYS A 87 -8.33 -6.26 -3.14
C LYS A 87 -6.97 -6.94 -3.37
N GLU A 88 -6.05 -6.25 -4.03
CA GLU A 88 -4.70 -6.76 -4.28
C GLU A 88 -3.95 -7.05 -2.98
N TYR A 89 -4.00 -6.13 -2.03
CA TYR A 89 -3.37 -6.31 -0.72
C TYR A 89 -3.94 -7.53 0.01
N TYR A 90 -5.26 -7.72 -0.03
CA TYR A 90 -5.91 -8.84 0.63
C TYR A 90 -5.57 -10.18 -0.03
N ILE A 91 -5.54 -10.24 -1.35
CA ILE A 91 -5.20 -11.45 -2.12
C ILE A 91 -3.74 -11.84 -1.85
N ASN A 92 -2.81 -10.90 -1.90
CA ASN A 92 -1.40 -11.14 -1.67
C ASN A 92 -1.13 -11.65 -0.25
N ASN A 93 -1.78 -11.07 0.76
CA ASN A 93 -1.66 -11.52 2.14
C ASN A 93 -2.27 -12.92 2.37
N LYS A 94 -3.34 -13.27 1.66
CA LYS A 94 -3.95 -14.60 1.74
C LYS A 94 -3.02 -15.66 1.14
N ASN A 95 -2.44 -15.38 -0.02
CA ASN A 95 -1.52 -16.28 -0.69
C ASN A 95 -0.26 -16.51 0.14
N SER A 96 0.34 -15.46 0.71
CA SER A 96 1.51 -15.57 1.60
C SER A 96 1.26 -16.48 2.80
N LYS A 97 0.06 -16.43 3.38
CA LYS A 97 -0.31 -17.31 4.50
C LYS A 97 -0.53 -18.76 4.08
N GLN A 98 -0.87 -19.01 2.83
CA GLN A 98 -1.08 -20.35 2.31
C GLN A 98 0.25 -21.06 2.04
N PHE A 99 1.24 -20.36 1.47
CA PHE A 99 2.60 -20.87 1.27
C PHE A 99 3.27 -21.27 2.60
N LEU A 100 3.12 -20.46 3.65
CA LEU A 100 3.68 -20.75 4.97
C LEU A 100 3.06 -21.97 5.67
N LYS A 101 1.90 -22.44 5.23
CA LYS A 101 1.26 -23.66 5.78
C LYS A 101 1.69 -24.94 5.07
N GLU A 102 2.16 -24.86 3.83
CA GLU A 102 2.63 -26.03 3.08
C GLU A 102 4.05 -26.44 3.46
N ASP A 103 4.89 -25.51 3.90
CA ASP A 103 6.26 -25.78 4.31
C ASP A 103 6.41 -26.37 5.72
N VAL A 104 5.32 -26.56 6.46
CA VAL A 104 5.31 -27.10 7.84
C VAL A 104 4.78 -28.55 7.92
N LYS A 105 4.67 -29.23 6.80
CA LYS A 105 4.42 -30.69 6.75
C LYS A 105 5.68 -31.41 6.33
#